data_b572d54391a26df808bbaf7bb0f9a99f
#
_entry.id   b572d54391a26df808bbaf7bb0f9a99f
#
_cell.length_a   1.000
_cell.length_b   1.000
_cell.length_c   1.000
_cell.angle_alpha   90.00
_cell.angle_beta   90.00
_cell.angle_gamma   90.00
#
_symmetry.space_group_name_H-M   'P 1'
#
loop_
_entity.id
_entity.type
_entity.pdbx_description
1 polymer ?
#
loop_
_entity_poly.entity_id
_entity_poly.type
_entity_poly.pdbx_seq_one_letter_code
_entity_poly.pdbx_strand_id
1 'polypeptide(L)'
;MKRLSRRNAAIDLRRLRSWVNEFAGYRHSVPEERIRDWIAQFGTHDDLAARVLDCIHFFTHDQIVAAFRSVLPSLEGWDTHKSKRDGKWRFIAYSASAGESGDSMLHKFRHANNLAGRKYDELFIHRSDILRARLGPDDTVVLIDDFVGSGKQACESWSNQFGELLADVGRVYLVVVAAYPLALRRIANETSLELVPHVHLSEADNVFSSHCHHFNATEREALFKFCTQANAKEPKGHGECGLLVVFAHSCPNNSIPVLHTSNSKWEGLFRRYN
;
A
#
# COMPACT_ATOMS: atom_id res chain seq x y z
N MET A 1 -26.82 32.61 12.81
CA MET A 1 -26.02 31.91 13.82
C MET A 1 -26.72 30.61 14.19
N LYS A 2 -26.35 29.47 13.53
CA LYS A 2 -26.85 28.14 13.89
C LYS A 2 -26.06 27.65 15.11
N ARG A 3 -26.78 27.26 16.16
CA ARG A 3 -26.21 26.67 17.39
C ARG A 3 -25.40 25.42 17.00
N LEU A 4 -24.08 25.48 17.07
CA LEU A 4 -23.20 24.33 17.09
C LEU A 4 -23.62 23.47 18.29
N SER A 5 -24.15 22.30 18.00
CA SER A 5 -24.64 21.32 18.98
C SER A 5 -23.51 20.92 19.91
N ARG A 6 -23.75 20.91 21.21
CA ARG A 6 -22.85 20.46 22.29
C ARG A 6 -22.49 18.94 22.25
N ARG A 7 -22.67 18.27 21.12
CA ARG A 7 -22.45 16.81 20.96
C ARG A 7 -21.02 16.41 20.54
N ASN A 8 -20.14 17.36 20.15
CA ASN A 8 -18.75 17.06 19.79
C ASN A 8 -17.78 16.93 20.99
N ALA A 9 -18.29 16.66 22.19
CA ALA A 9 -17.46 16.53 23.40
C ALA A 9 -16.73 15.17 23.53
N ALA A 10 -17.01 14.20 22.64
CA ALA A 10 -16.47 12.84 22.76
C ALA A 10 -15.08 12.65 22.14
N ILE A 11 -14.61 13.60 21.30
CA ILE A 11 -13.26 13.50 20.74
C ILE A 11 -12.34 14.36 21.60
N ASP A 12 -11.59 13.67 22.47
CA ASP A 12 -10.55 14.31 23.28
C ASP A 12 -9.53 15.02 22.36
N LEU A 13 -9.16 16.24 22.71
CA LEU A 13 -8.14 17.03 21.99
C LEU A 13 -6.79 16.29 21.86
N ARG A 14 -6.47 15.40 22.80
CA ARG A 14 -5.26 14.58 22.75
C ARG A 14 -5.32 13.59 21.61
N ARG A 15 -6.47 12.92 21.44
CA ARG A 15 -6.70 11.92 20.37
C ARG A 15 -6.65 12.59 19.00
N LEU A 16 -7.28 13.76 18.87
CA LEU A 16 -7.25 14.53 17.65
C LEU A 16 -5.84 14.98 17.25
N ARG A 17 -5.05 15.48 18.21
CA ARG A 17 -3.64 15.84 17.99
C ARG A 17 -2.79 14.62 17.63
N SER A 18 -3.09 13.45 18.19
CA SER A 18 -2.42 12.19 17.83
C SER A 18 -2.61 11.88 16.35
N TRP A 19 -3.86 11.93 15.85
CA TRP A 19 -4.14 11.69 14.42
C TRP A 19 -3.50 12.74 13.51
N VAL A 20 -3.54 14.02 13.87
CA VAL A 20 -2.88 15.09 13.10
C VAL A 20 -1.39 14.81 12.97
N ASN A 21 -0.72 14.42 14.07
CA ASN A 21 0.70 14.10 14.06
C ASN A 21 1.00 12.81 13.27
N GLU A 22 0.17 11.78 13.42
CA GLU A 22 0.32 10.52 12.72
C GLU A 22 0.21 10.69 11.20
N PHE A 23 -0.78 11.49 10.75
CA PHE A 23 -1.03 11.70 9.32
C PHE A 23 -0.28 12.90 8.74
N ALA A 24 0.58 13.58 9.52
CA ALA A 24 1.32 14.77 9.07
C ALA A 24 2.21 14.50 7.84
N GLY A 25 2.66 13.25 7.67
CA GLY A 25 3.47 12.83 6.50
C GLY A 25 2.68 12.51 5.24
N TYR A 26 1.33 12.59 5.27
CA TYR A 26 0.53 12.33 4.06
C TYR A 26 0.75 13.42 3.01
N ARG A 27 0.83 13.03 1.73
CA ARG A 27 1.12 13.95 0.59
C ARG A 27 0.20 15.17 0.51
N HIS A 28 -1.03 15.05 0.97
CA HIS A 28 -1.97 16.16 1.12
C HIS A 28 -2.20 16.42 2.60
N SER A 29 -2.12 17.67 3.02
CA SER A 29 -2.33 18.03 4.43
C SER A 29 -3.65 17.47 4.97
N VAL A 30 -3.56 16.85 6.17
CA VAL A 30 -4.71 16.34 6.94
C VAL A 30 -4.81 17.13 8.26
N PRO A 31 -5.23 18.43 8.21
CA PRO A 31 -5.32 19.26 9.39
C PRO A 31 -6.48 18.83 10.30
N GLU A 32 -6.48 19.34 11.52
CA GLU A 32 -7.51 19.07 12.53
C GLU A 32 -8.93 19.30 12.01
N GLU A 33 -9.16 20.40 11.30
CA GLU A 33 -10.48 20.75 10.73
C GLU A 33 -10.98 19.65 9.79
N ARG A 34 -10.12 19.16 8.89
CA ARG A 34 -10.47 18.09 7.96
C ARG A 34 -10.80 16.77 8.66
N ILE A 35 -10.11 16.43 9.74
CA ILE A 35 -10.42 15.26 10.55
C ILE A 35 -11.80 15.42 11.19
N ARG A 36 -12.09 16.58 11.75
CA ARG A 36 -13.41 16.89 12.36
C ARG A 36 -14.55 16.82 11.34
N ASP A 37 -14.34 17.40 10.15
CA ASP A 37 -15.34 17.38 9.08
C ASP A 37 -15.58 15.96 8.58
N TRP A 38 -14.52 15.14 8.48
CA TRP A 38 -14.64 13.74 8.09
C TRP A 38 -15.43 12.94 9.14
N ILE A 39 -15.14 13.10 10.43
CA ILE A 39 -15.87 12.46 11.52
C ILE A 39 -17.34 12.88 11.53
N ALA A 40 -17.63 14.17 11.28
CA ALA A 40 -18.99 14.68 11.27
C ALA A 40 -19.90 14.01 10.23
N GLN A 41 -19.34 13.45 9.15
CA GLN A 41 -20.10 12.70 8.15
C GLN A 41 -20.72 11.40 8.70
N PHE A 42 -20.19 10.86 9.80
CA PHE A 42 -20.74 9.66 10.45
C PHE A 42 -21.97 9.98 11.33
N GLY A 43 -22.34 11.24 11.49
CA GLY A 43 -23.53 11.67 12.23
C GLY A 43 -23.46 11.29 13.71
N THR A 44 -24.30 10.34 14.15
CA THR A 44 -24.33 9.88 15.55
C THR A 44 -23.34 8.73 15.83
N HIS A 45 -22.53 8.35 14.86
CA HIS A 45 -21.53 7.28 14.96
C HIS A 45 -20.09 7.86 15.00
N ASP A 46 -19.89 9.00 15.63
CA ASP A 46 -18.59 9.66 15.81
C ASP A 46 -17.57 8.75 16.53
N ASP A 47 -18.01 7.95 17.49
CA ASP A 47 -17.16 6.93 18.15
C ASP A 47 -16.66 5.86 17.16
N LEU A 48 -17.51 5.45 16.21
CA LEU A 48 -17.10 4.52 15.14
C LEU A 48 -16.05 5.15 14.22
N ALA A 49 -16.29 6.40 13.79
CA ALA A 49 -15.34 7.16 12.98
C ALA A 49 -13.99 7.30 13.68
N ALA A 50 -14.01 7.65 14.98
CA ALA A 50 -12.82 7.78 15.79
C ALA A 50 -12.06 6.44 15.92
N ARG A 51 -12.77 5.32 16.05
CA ARG A 51 -12.15 3.98 16.08
C ARG A 51 -11.54 3.61 14.73
N VAL A 52 -12.17 3.98 13.62
CA VAL A 52 -11.57 3.80 12.30
C VAL A 52 -10.23 4.52 12.23
N LEU A 53 -10.14 5.78 12.70
CA LEU A 53 -8.89 6.54 12.69
C LEU A 53 -7.79 5.90 13.56
N ASP A 54 -8.15 5.37 14.75
CA ASP A 54 -7.20 4.69 15.64
C ASP A 54 -6.65 3.38 15.07
N CYS A 55 -7.38 2.76 14.14
CA CYS A 55 -7.01 1.49 13.54
C CYS A 55 -6.30 1.65 12.19
N ILE A 56 -6.05 2.87 11.72
CA ILE A 56 -5.32 3.09 10.46
C ILE A 56 -3.87 2.65 10.63
N HIS A 57 -3.44 1.76 9.76
CA HIS A 57 -2.03 1.44 9.59
C HIS A 57 -1.43 2.45 8.60
N PHE A 58 -0.84 3.53 9.14
CA PHE A 58 -0.23 4.60 8.35
C PHE A 58 1.26 4.32 8.12
N PHE A 59 1.65 4.04 6.89
CA PHE A 59 3.05 3.86 6.50
C PHE A 59 3.70 5.21 6.17
N THR A 60 4.55 5.69 7.06
CA THR A 60 5.35 6.90 6.86
C THR A 60 6.43 6.70 5.80
N HIS A 61 7.00 7.80 5.28
CA HIS A 61 8.15 7.72 4.38
C HIS A 61 9.33 6.96 4.99
N ASP A 62 9.61 7.16 6.27
CA ASP A 62 10.71 6.49 6.97
C ASP A 62 10.45 5.00 7.14
N GLN A 63 9.22 4.60 7.43
CA GLN A 63 8.84 3.18 7.50
C GLN A 63 8.95 2.49 6.14
N ILE A 64 8.56 3.15 5.03
CA ILE A 64 8.75 2.64 3.67
C ILE A 64 10.24 2.42 3.37
N VAL A 65 11.08 3.40 3.71
CA VAL A 65 12.54 3.29 3.54
C VAL A 65 13.13 2.18 4.40
N ALA A 66 12.69 2.06 5.66
CA ALA A 66 13.13 0.99 6.56
C ALA A 66 12.72 -0.40 6.05
N ALA A 67 11.50 -0.54 5.50
CA ALA A 67 11.02 -1.77 4.88
C ALA A 67 11.94 -2.21 3.73
N PHE A 68 12.22 -1.34 2.79
CA PHE A 68 13.09 -1.68 1.66
C PHE A 68 14.53 -2.00 2.09
N ARG A 69 15.05 -1.32 3.13
CA ARG A 69 16.37 -1.60 3.69
C ARG A 69 16.45 -2.99 4.33
N SER A 70 15.38 -3.44 4.95
CA SER A 70 15.35 -4.75 5.64
C SER A 70 15.15 -5.92 4.67
N VAL A 71 14.39 -5.71 3.58
CA VAL A 71 14.04 -6.79 2.65
C VAL A 71 15.21 -7.19 1.75
N LEU A 72 15.95 -6.25 1.19
CA LEU A 72 16.99 -6.58 0.22
C LEU A 72 18.05 -7.56 0.74
N PRO A 73 18.58 -7.42 1.99
CA PRO A 73 19.57 -8.38 2.52
C PRO A 73 19.01 -9.78 2.77
N SER A 74 17.68 -9.94 2.83
CA SER A 74 17.03 -11.24 3.04
C SER A 74 16.83 -12.04 1.74
N LEU A 75 17.00 -11.40 0.57
CA LEU A 75 16.86 -12.09 -0.72
C LEU A 75 18.05 -13.02 -0.96
N GLU A 76 17.74 -14.26 -1.31
CA GLU A 76 18.75 -15.29 -1.55
C GLU A 76 19.69 -14.92 -2.71
N GLY A 77 21.00 -15.06 -2.48
CA GLY A 77 22.04 -14.75 -3.47
C GLY A 77 22.40 -13.25 -3.60
N TRP A 78 21.76 -12.37 -2.80
CA TRP A 78 22.11 -10.96 -2.78
C TRP A 78 23.35 -10.68 -1.93
N ASP A 79 24.29 -9.90 -2.47
CA ASP A 79 25.36 -9.24 -1.70
C ASP A 79 25.63 -7.84 -2.27
N THR A 80 26.06 -6.92 -1.42
CA THR A 80 26.44 -5.57 -1.83
C THR A 80 27.68 -5.58 -2.74
N HIS A 81 28.58 -6.54 -2.51
CA HIS A 81 29.74 -6.76 -3.37
C HIS A 81 29.37 -7.62 -4.58
N LYS A 82 29.57 -7.08 -5.80
CA LYS A 82 29.23 -7.75 -7.05
C LYS A 82 29.79 -9.15 -7.18
N SER A 83 31.04 -9.38 -6.72
CA SER A 83 31.71 -10.69 -6.82
C SER A 83 31.15 -11.78 -5.90
N LYS A 84 30.24 -11.42 -5.00
CA LYS A 84 29.60 -12.35 -4.07
C LYS A 84 28.14 -12.60 -4.41
N ARG A 85 27.61 -11.96 -5.44
CA ARG A 85 26.24 -12.17 -5.92
C ARG A 85 26.16 -13.39 -6.78
N ASP A 86 25.05 -14.08 -6.68
CA ASP A 86 24.70 -15.13 -7.65
C ASP A 86 24.14 -14.47 -8.91
N GLY A 87 24.83 -14.63 -10.06
CA GLY A 87 24.40 -14.08 -11.33
C GLY A 87 24.30 -12.56 -11.41
N LYS A 88 23.57 -12.06 -12.39
CA LYS A 88 23.25 -10.65 -12.54
C LYS A 88 21.97 -10.31 -11.76
N TRP A 89 21.97 -9.16 -11.15
CA TRP A 89 20.79 -8.61 -10.46
C TRP A 89 20.26 -7.39 -11.19
N ARG A 90 18.93 -7.30 -11.32
CA ARG A 90 18.26 -6.11 -11.86
C ARG A 90 17.08 -5.71 -11.01
N PHE A 91 16.98 -4.43 -10.72
CA PHE A 91 15.89 -3.80 -9.98
C PHE A 91 15.04 -2.99 -10.96
N ILE A 92 13.73 -3.21 -10.95
CA ILE A 92 12.78 -2.64 -11.91
C ILE A 92 11.54 -2.16 -11.15
N ALA A 93 11.01 -1.00 -11.53
CA ALA A 93 9.72 -0.55 -11.01
C ALA A 93 8.59 -1.48 -11.48
N TYR A 94 7.76 -1.93 -10.54
CA TYR A 94 6.58 -2.72 -10.86
C TYR A 94 5.36 -1.82 -10.92
N SER A 95 5.09 -1.25 -12.08
CA SER A 95 3.94 -0.38 -12.32
C SER A 95 3.27 -0.74 -13.64
N ALA A 96 1.94 -0.67 -13.68
CA ALA A 96 1.15 -0.96 -14.87
C ALA A 96 1.27 0.17 -15.90
N SER A 97 1.47 1.41 -15.45
CA SER A 97 1.59 2.59 -16.31
C SER A 97 2.66 3.56 -15.81
N ALA A 98 3.14 4.41 -16.72
CA ALA A 98 4.10 5.46 -16.38
C ALA A 98 3.47 6.49 -15.41
N GLY A 99 4.21 6.85 -14.37
CA GLY A 99 3.77 7.81 -13.35
C GLY A 99 3.01 7.20 -12.17
N GLU A 100 2.87 5.88 -12.09
CA GLU A 100 2.41 5.18 -10.89
C GLU A 100 3.47 5.12 -9.79
N SER A 101 3.11 4.56 -8.63
CA SER A 101 3.96 4.48 -7.42
C SER A 101 5.31 3.78 -7.65
N GLY A 102 5.38 2.80 -8.57
CA GLY A 102 6.54 1.94 -8.78
C GLY A 102 7.85 2.69 -9.01
N ASP A 103 7.89 3.73 -9.87
CA ASP A 103 9.12 4.50 -10.10
C ASP A 103 9.58 5.24 -8.84
N SER A 104 8.64 5.80 -8.09
CA SER A 104 8.92 6.45 -6.80
C SER A 104 9.42 5.43 -5.77
N MET A 105 8.87 4.21 -5.77
CA MET A 105 9.29 3.13 -4.87
C MET A 105 10.67 2.59 -5.27
N LEU A 106 10.95 2.42 -6.55
CA LEU A 106 12.29 2.04 -7.02
C LEU A 106 13.35 3.06 -6.60
N HIS A 107 13.04 4.36 -6.70
CA HIS A 107 13.93 5.42 -6.22
C HIS A 107 14.17 5.32 -4.70
N LYS A 108 13.10 5.15 -3.90
CA LYS A 108 13.22 4.95 -2.44
C LYS A 108 14.03 3.70 -2.10
N PHE A 109 13.77 2.58 -2.80
CA PHE A 109 14.51 1.33 -2.65
C PHE A 109 16.01 1.52 -2.90
N ARG A 110 16.37 2.22 -3.98
CA ARG A 110 17.76 2.56 -4.34
C ARG A 110 18.47 3.32 -3.22
N HIS A 111 17.83 4.35 -2.69
CA HIS A 111 18.39 5.18 -1.62
C HIS A 111 18.42 4.45 -0.27
N ALA A 112 17.37 3.70 0.07
CA ALA A 112 17.29 2.92 1.30
C ALA A 112 18.46 1.94 1.46
N ASN A 113 18.93 1.39 0.34
CA ASN A 113 19.98 0.38 0.29
C ASN A 113 21.38 0.93 -0.06
N ASN A 114 21.56 2.27 -0.08
CA ASN A 114 22.82 2.95 -0.45
C ASN A 114 23.34 2.57 -1.85
N LEU A 115 22.44 2.32 -2.80
CA LEU A 115 22.76 1.94 -4.18
C LEU A 115 22.70 3.12 -5.18
N ALA A 116 22.81 4.36 -4.69
CA ALA A 116 22.71 5.56 -5.51
C ALA A 116 23.99 5.92 -6.31
N GLY A 117 25.12 5.28 -6.00
CA GLY A 117 26.39 5.57 -6.68
C GLY A 117 26.50 4.96 -8.08
N ARG A 118 27.28 5.58 -8.99
CA ARG A 118 27.49 5.14 -10.39
C ARG A 118 27.86 3.65 -10.54
N LYS A 119 28.59 3.09 -9.57
CA LYS A 119 28.96 1.65 -9.57
C LYS A 119 27.78 0.69 -9.49
N TYR A 120 26.60 1.21 -9.16
CA TYR A 120 25.37 0.43 -9.05
C TYR A 120 24.35 0.74 -10.17
N ASP A 121 24.68 1.64 -11.11
CA ASP A 121 23.73 2.05 -12.17
C ASP A 121 23.27 0.87 -13.01
N GLU A 122 24.13 -0.12 -13.25
CA GLU A 122 23.77 -1.33 -13.99
C GLU A 122 22.69 -2.19 -13.32
N LEU A 123 22.46 -2.00 -12.00
CA LEU A 123 21.43 -2.73 -11.25
C LEU A 123 20.03 -2.24 -11.58
N PHE A 124 19.88 -0.97 -11.97
CA PHE A 124 18.59 -0.31 -12.16
C PHE A 124 18.32 -0.14 -13.64
N ILE A 125 17.30 -0.84 -14.14
CA ILE A 125 16.91 -0.79 -15.53
C ILE A 125 15.42 -0.49 -15.68
N HIS A 126 15.03 0.07 -16.81
CA HIS A 126 13.62 0.19 -17.18
C HIS A 126 13.12 -1.12 -17.78
N ARG A 127 11.80 -1.35 -17.69
CA ARG A 127 11.17 -2.52 -18.32
C ARG A 127 11.55 -2.68 -19.79
N SER A 128 11.63 -1.59 -20.56
CA SER A 128 12.04 -1.57 -21.96
C SER A 128 13.44 -2.13 -22.24
N ASP A 129 14.28 -2.18 -21.22
CA ASP A 129 15.68 -2.63 -21.34
C ASP A 129 15.88 -4.09 -20.93
N ILE A 130 14.84 -4.82 -20.49
CA ILE A 130 14.92 -6.21 -20.02
C ILE A 130 15.56 -7.09 -21.11
N LEU A 131 15.08 -7.04 -22.35
CA LEU A 131 15.63 -7.84 -23.45
C LEU A 131 17.10 -7.51 -23.72
N ARG A 132 17.48 -6.22 -23.63
CA ARG A 132 18.87 -5.78 -23.81
C ARG A 132 19.79 -6.25 -22.69
N ALA A 133 19.25 -6.46 -21.48
CA ALA A 133 20.02 -6.92 -20.34
C ALA A 133 20.49 -8.39 -20.48
N ARG A 134 19.91 -9.16 -21.40
CA ARG A 134 20.26 -10.58 -21.68
C ARG A 134 20.36 -11.40 -20.38
N LEU A 135 19.25 -11.45 -19.66
CA LEU A 135 19.12 -12.19 -18.41
C LEU A 135 18.86 -13.66 -18.70
N GLY A 136 19.36 -14.56 -17.84
CA GLY A 136 19.25 -15.99 -17.98
C GLY A 136 18.92 -16.71 -16.66
N PRO A 137 19.04 -18.06 -16.63
CA PRO A 137 18.57 -18.89 -15.52
C PRO A 137 19.34 -18.71 -14.21
N ASP A 138 20.53 -18.12 -14.25
CA ASP A 138 21.31 -17.81 -13.04
C ASP A 138 21.09 -16.39 -12.53
N ASP A 139 20.30 -15.57 -13.25
CA ASP A 139 20.11 -14.16 -12.97
C ASP A 139 18.85 -13.92 -12.11
N THR A 140 18.82 -12.78 -11.42
CA THR A 140 17.72 -12.39 -10.53
C THR A 140 17.16 -11.03 -10.94
N VAL A 141 15.84 -10.94 -11.03
CA VAL A 141 15.10 -9.68 -11.17
C VAL A 141 14.29 -9.41 -9.91
N VAL A 142 14.35 -8.19 -9.44
CA VAL A 142 13.54 -7.72 -8.31
C VAL A 142 12.65 -6.58 -8.81
N LEU A 143 11.36 -6.85 -8.82
CA LEU A 143 10.31 -5.90 -9.12
C LEU A 143 9.92 -5.18 -7.83
N ILE A 144 9.77 -3.85 -7.87
CA ILE A 144 9.57 -3.02 -6.67
C ILE A 144 8.24 -2.28 -6.77
N ASP A 145 7.40 -2.40 -5.72
CA ASP A 145 6.18 -1.61 -5.55
C ASP A 145 5.95 -1.30 -4.05
N ASP A 146 4.89 -0.57 -3.72
CA ASP A 146 4.54 -0.22 -2.34
C ASP A 146 3.66 -1.29 -1.67
N PHE A 147 2.64 -1.77 -2.37
CA PHE A 147 1.58 -2.55 -1.76
C PHE A 147 0.89 -3.51 -2.73
N VAL A 148 0.54 -4.71 -2.23
CA VAL A 148 -0.32 -5.64 -2.96
C VAL A 148 -1.47 -6.12 -2.07
N GLY A 149 -2.70 -5.70 -2.39
CA GLY A 149 -3.92 -6.07 -1.65
C GLY A 149 -4.57 -7.34 -2.20
N SER A 150 -5.36 -7.23 -3.27
CA SER A 150 -6.05 -8.37 -3.88
C SER A 150 -5.17 -9.24 -4.80
N GLY A 151 -4.01 -8.75 -5.21
CA GLY A 151 -3.13 -9.39 -6.18
C GLY A 151 -3.59 -9.28 -7.64
N LYS A 152 -4.81 -8.81 -7.91
CA LYS A 152 -5.36 -8.76 -9.26
C LYS A 152 -4.51 -7.92 -10.21
N GLN A 153 -4.22 -6.67 -9.84
CA GLN A 153 -3.39 -5.77 -10.65
C GLN A 153 -1.97 -6.34 -10.86
N ALA A 154 -1.40 -6.98 -9.83
CA ALA A 154 -0.10 -7.60 -9.94
C ALA A 154 -0.12 -8.75 -10.97
N CYS A 155 -1.08 -9.66 -10.91
CA CYS A 155 -1.20 -10.75 -11.89
C CYS A 155 -1.47 -10.23 -13.31
N GLU A 156 -2.33 -9.22 -13.48
CA GLU A 156 -2.57 -8.57 -14.77
C GLU A 156 -1.30 -7.91 -15.33
N SER A 157 -0.53 -7.20 -14.49
CA SER A 157 0.75 -6.60 -14.92
C SER A 157 1.78 -7.68 -15.27
N TRP A 158 1.82 -8.76 -14.52
CA TRP A 158 2.67 -9.91 -14.84
C TRP A 158 2.33 -10.47 -16.22
N SER A 159 1.09 -10.86 -16.44
CA SER A 159 0.65 -11.49 -17.69
C SER A 159 0.84 -10.60 -18.92
N ASN A 160 0.59 -9.30 -18.77
CA ASN A 160 0.58 -8.37 -19.90
C ASN A 160 1.94 -7.72 -20.18
N GLN A 161 2.88 -7.71 -19.21
CA GLN A 161 4.03 -6.82 -19.31
C GLN A 161 5.37 -7.47 -18.96
N PHE A 162 5.41 -8.45 -18.06
CA PHE A 162 6.64 -8.97 -17.51
C PHE A 162 6.85 -10.47 -17.74
N GLY A 163 5.79 -11.28 -17.71
CA GLY A 163 5.89 -12.73 -17.70
C GLY A 163 6.67 -13.30 -18.88
N GLU A 164 6.35 -12.87 -20.10
CA GLU A 164 7.06 -13.30 -21.30
C GLU A 164 8.52 -12.77 -21.32
N LEU A 165 8.74 -11.53 -20.89
CA LEU A 165 10.08 -10.91 -20.87
C LEU A 165 11.02 -11.54 -19.85
N LEU A 166 10.49 -12.16 -18.80
CA LEU A 166 11.24 -12.72 -17.67
C LEU A 166 11.14 -14.26 -17.60
N ALA A 167 10.59 -14.91 -18.63
CA ALA A 167 10.35 -16.36 -18.65
C ALA A 167 11.62 -17.19 -18.45
N ASP A 168 12.77 -16.72 -18.93
CA ASP A 168 14.07 -17.41 -18.83
C ASP A 168 14.90 -16.96 -17.62
N VAL A 169 14.39 -16.06 -16.77
CA VAL A 169 15.10 -15.56 -15.60
C VAL A 169 14.93 -16.53 -14.43
N GLY A 170 16.04 -16.86 -13.78
CA GLY A 170 16.04 -17.87 -12.72
C GLY A 170 15.21 -17.52 -11.50
N ARG A 171 15.25 -16.25 -11.03
CA ARG A 171 14.48 -15.77 -9.88
C ARG A 171 13.85 -14.43 -10.17
N VAL A 172 12.56 -14.30 -9.88
CA VAL A 172 11.85 -13.04 -10.00
C VAL A 172 11.09 -12.74 -8.71
N TYR A 173 11.59 -11.78 -7.94
CA TYR A 173 10.97 -11.30 -6.72
C TYR A 173 10.05 -10.12 -7.01
N LEU A 174 8.91 -10.07 -6.32
CA LEU A 174 8.11 -8.84 -6.16
C LEU A 174 8.24 -8.37 -4.72
N VAL A 175 9.05 -7.34 -4.51
CA VAL A 175 9.30 -6.74 -3.20
C VAL A 175 8.33 -5.60 -2.97
N VAL A 176 7.60 -5.65 -1.85
CA VAL A 176 6.63 -4.63 -1.45
C VAL A 176 6.74 -4.30 0.04
N VAL A 177 6.25 -3.11 0.42
CA VAL A 177 6.22 -2.71 1.84
C VAL A 177 5.23 -3.56 2.63
N ALA A 178 4.02 -3.80 2.09
CA ALA A 178 3.02 -4.65 2.73
C ALA A 178 2.22 -5.46 1.72
N ALA A 179 1.75 -6.64 2.12
CA ALA A 179 0.85 -7.46 1.33
C ALA A 179 -0.26 -8.10 2.18
N TYR A 180 -1.44 -8.26 1.57
CA TYR A 180 -2.58 -8.93 2.17
C TYR A 180 -2.64 -10.41 1.74
N PRO A 181 -3.11 -11.36 2.57
CA PRO A 181 -3.06 -12.80 2.27
C PRO A 181 -3.68 -13.22 0.94
N LEU A 182 -4.70 -12.51 0.47
CA LEU A 182 -5.33 -12.76 -0.83
C LEU A 182 -4.33 -12.59 -1.99
N ALA A 183 -3.46 -11.57 -1.90
CA ALA A 183 -2.42 -11.34 -2.89
C ALA A 183 -1.37 -12.47 -2.91
N LEU A 184 -0.91 -12.90 -1.74
CA LEU A 184 0.05 -14.00 -1.61
C LEU A 184 -0.47 -15.26 -2.31
N ARG A 185 -1.72 -15.64 -2.00
CA ARG A 185 -2.35 -16.82 -2.63
C ARG A 185 -2.51 -16.66 -4.14
N ARG A 186 -2.99 -15.49 -4.60
CA ARG A 186 -3.23 -15.26 -6.03
C ARG A 186 -1.94 -15.25 -6.83
N ILE A 187 -0.93 -14.50 -6.40
CA ILE A 187 0.35 -14.40 -7.09
C ILE A 187 1.03 -15.77 -7.18
N ALA A 188 1.04 -16.54 -6.10
CA ALA A 188 1.60 -17.88 -6.11
C ALA A 188 0.89 -18.86 -7.08
N ASN A 189 -0.42 -18.66 -7.32
CA ASN A 189 -1.19 -19.54 -8.21
C ASN A 189 -1.18 -19.08 -9.67
N GLU A 190 -1.09 -17.78 -9.94
CA GLU A 190 -1.30 -17.20 -11.27
C GLU A 190 0.00 -16.70 -11.93
N THR A 191 1.13 -16.70 -11.20
CA THR A 191 2.41 -16.16 -11.69
C THR A 191 3.58 -17.01 -11.22
N SER A 192 4.78 -16.73 -11.76
CA SER A 192 6.06 -17.26 -11.25
C SER A 192 6.78 -16.26 -10.33
N LEU A 193 6.09 -15.20 -9.87
CA LEU A 193 6.64 -14.22 -8.95
C LEU A 193 6.75 -14.80 -7.53
N GLU A 194 7.87 -14.54 -6.88
CA GLU A 194 8.00 -14.70 -5.43
C GLU A 194 7.68 -13.36 -4.76
N LEU A 195 6.51 -13.27 -4.09
CA LEU A 195 6.10 -12.06 -3.38
C LEU A 195 6.79 -11.98 -2.03
N VAL A 196 7.57 -10.92 -1.81
CA VAL A 196 8.35 -10.66 -0.58
C VAL A 196 7.91 -9.36 0.06
N PRO A 197 6.89 -9.37 0.92
CA PRO A 197 6.47 -8.20 1.70
C PRO A 197 7.33 -8.03 2.95
N HIS A 198 7.56 -6.76 3.34
CA HIS A 198 8.10 -6.47 4.67
C HIS A 198 7.07 -6.70 5.77
N VAL A 199 5.83 -6.25 5.55
CA VAL A 199 4.70 -6.44 6.47
C VAL A 199 3.71 -7.42 5.86
N HIS A 200 3.47 -8.51 6.60
CA HIS A 200 2.41 -9.45 6.27
C HIS A 200 1.13 -9.04 6.99
N LEU A 201 0.15 -8.53 6.25
CA LEU A 201 -1.19 -8.32 6.77
C LEU A 201 -1.89 -9.67 6.93
N SER A 202 -2.99 -9.69 7.70
CA SER A 202 -3.76 -10.87 8.03
C SER A 202 -5.26 -10.67 7.77
N GLU A 203 -6.06 -11.72 7.91
CA GLU A 203 -7.52 -11.59 7.84
C GLU A 203 -8.09 -10.71 8.98
N ALA A 204 -7.34 -10.50 10.07
CA ALA A 204 -7.73 -9.59 11.15
C ALA A 204 -7.64 -8.11 10.74
N ASP A 205 -6.87 -7.79 9.69
CA ASP A 205 -6.75 -6.43 9.17
C ASP A 205 -7.91 -6.03 8.24
N ASN A 206 -8.74 -6.99 7.82
CA ASN A 206 -9.98 -6.73 7.10
C ASN A 206 -11.09 -6.37 8.10
N VAL A 207 -11.53 -5.11 8.11
CA VAL A 207 -12.55 -4.62 9.07
C VAL A 207 -13.89 -5.35 8.98
N PHE A 208 -14.19 -6.00 7.86
CA PHE A 208 -15.42 -6.76 7.65
C PHE A 208 -15.28 -8.26 7.97
N SER A 209 -14.05 -8.72 8.25
CA SER A 209 -13.79 -10.10 8.65
C SER A 209 -14.29 -10.37 10.07
N SER A 210 -14.74 -11.60 10.30
CA SER A 210 -15.04 -12.09 11.66
C SER A 210 -13.79 -12.18 12.54
N HIS A 211 -12.61 -12.22 11.94
CA HIS A 211 -11.30 -12.22 12.63
C HIS A 211 -10.84 -10.83 13.08
N CYS A 212 -11.49 -9.76 12.61
CA CYS A 212 -11.19 -8.40 13.05
C CYS A 212 -11.77 -8.16 14.45
N HIS A 213 -10.91 -7.93 15.42
CA HIS A 213 -11.29 -7.70 16.82
C HIS A 213 -11.56 -6.22 17.14
N HIS A 214 -11.23 -5.31 16.22
CA HIS A 214 -11.40 -3.87 16.42
C HIS A 214 -12.85 -3.40 16.29
N PHE A 215 -13.69 -4.16 15.57
CA PHE A 215 -15.09 -3.82 15.31
C PHE A 215 -16.00 -5.00 15.61
N ASN A 216 -17.06 -4.78 16.38
CA ASN A 216 -18.12 -5.79 16.57
C ASN A 216 -19.06 -5.87 15.35
N ALA A 217 -19.98 -6.83 15.33
CA ALA A 217 -20.86 -7.06 14.19
C ALA A 217 -21.74 -5.84 13.83
N THR A 218 -22.28 -5.15 14.83
CA THR A 218 -23.10 -3.94 14.63
C THR A 218 -22.29 -2.79 14.05
N GLU A 219 -21.06 -2.61 14.53
CA GLU A 219 -20.15 -1.59 14.02
C GLU A 219 -19.71 -1.87 12.59
N ARG A 220 -19.43 -3.14 12.25
CA ARG A 220 -19.12 -3.55 10.86
C ARG A 220 -20.30 -3.28 9.93
N GLU A 221 -21.52 -3.56 10.36
CA GLU A 221 -22.73 -3.27 9.58
C GLU A 221 -22.91 -1.76 9.36
N ALA A 222 -22.75 -0.96 10.42
CA ALA A 222 -22.82 0.50 10.31
C ALA A 222 -21.73 1.05 9.38
N LEU A 223 -20.48 0.61 9.53
CA LEU A 223 -19.35 1.00 8.69
C LEU A 223 -19.59 0.62 7.22
N PHE A 224 -20.16 -0.56 6.96
CA PHE A 224 -20.51 -0.99 5.60
C PHE A 224 -21.51 -0.05 4.93
N LYS A 225 -22.50 0.48 5.68
CA LYS A 225 -23.46 1.48 5.16
C LYS A 225 -22.76 2.78 4.76
N PHE A 226 -21.82 3.30 5.56
CA PHE A 226 -21.03 4.47 5.22
C PHE A 226 -20.11 4.21 4.01
N CYS A 227 -19.47 3.05 3.97
CA CYS A 227 -18.67 2.63 2.82
C CYS A 227 -19.50 2.55 1.53
N THR A 228 -20.76 2.09 1.62
CA THR A 228 -21.69 2.06 0.48
C THR A 228 -22.08 3.47 0.01
N GLN A 229 -22.22 4.44 0.92
CA GLN A 229 -22.43 5.84 0.56
C GLN A 229 -21.21 6.44 -0.18
N ALA A 230 -20.01 6.10 0.29
CA ALA A 230 -18.76 6.55 -0.32
C ALA A 230 -18.52 5.87 -1.67
N ASN A 231 -18.73 4.54 -1.79
CA ASN A 231 -18.58 3.80 -3.05
C ASN A 231 -19.50 2.57 -3.05
N ALA A 232 -20.64 2.69 -3.71
CA ALA A 232 -21.62 1.59 -3.79
C ALA A 232 -21.14 0.38 -4.63
N LYS A 233 -20.16 0.58 -5.53
CA LYS A 233 -19.63 -0.50 -6.38
C LYS A 233 -18.63 -1.39 -5.62
N GLU A 234 -17.83 -0.81 -4.75
CA GLU A 234 -16.79 -1.50 -3.98
C GLU A 234 -16.84 -1.06 -2.51
N PRO A 235 -17.93 -1.35 -1.77
CA PRO A 235 -18.10 -0.86 -0.39
C PRO A 235 -17.09 -1.45 0.60
N LYS A 236 -16.46 -2.57 0.26
CA LYS A 236 -15.39 -3.17 1.06
C LYS A 236 -13.98 -2.87 0.53
N GLY A 237 -13.86 -1.87 -0.38
CA GLY A 237 -12.63 -1.62 -1.11
C GLY A 237 -12.36 -2.64 -2.21
N HIS A 238 -11.39 -2.35 -3.08
CA HIS A 238 -11.06 -3.19 -4.23
C HIS A 238 -10.69 -4.62 -3.80
N GLY A 239 -11.28 -5.61 -4.46
CA GLY A 239 -11.09 -7.03 -4.15
C GLY A 239 -11.61 -7.44 -2.77
N GLU A 240 -12.54 -6.68 -2.18
CA GLU A 240 -13.13 -6.91 -0.85
C GLU A 240 -12.11 -7.02 0.29
N CYS A 241 -10.95 -6.38 0.14
CA CYS A 241 -9.88 -6.46 1.14
C CYS A 241 -10.22 -5.77 2.46
N GLY A 242 -11.09 -4.76 2.47
CA GLY A 242 -11.62 -4.11 3.67
C GLY A 242 -10.56 -3.51 4.60
N LEU A 243 -9.47 -2.99 4.07
CA LEU A 243 -8.30 -2.60 4.85
C LEU A 243 -8.40 -1.17 5.39
N LEU A 244 -7.63 -0.90 6.45
CA LEU A 244 -7.36 0.43 7.00
C LEU A 244 -5.87 0.79 6.79
N VAL A 245 -5.39 0.66 5.55
CA VAL A 245 -3.99 0.93 5.20
C VAL A 245 -3.89 2.24 4.44
N VAL A 246 -2.95 3.08 4.85
CA VAL A 246 -2.65 4.36 4.19
C VAL A 246 -1.13 4.53 4.11
N PHE A 247 -0.62 4.86 2.95
CA PHE A 247 0.79 5.24 2.76
C PHE A 247 0.93 6.75 2.71
N ALA A 248 2.05 7.28 3.13
CA ALA A 248 2.33 8.72 3.09
C ALA A 248 2.12 9.35 1.70
N HIS A 249 2.30 8.61 0.62
CA HIS A 249 2.11 9.07 -0.75
C HIS A 249 0.74 8.76 -1.35
N SER A 250 -0.02 7.79 -0.82
CA SER A 250 -1.34 7.41 -1.35
C SER A 250 -2.13 6.53 -0.38
N CYS A 251 -3.45 6.51 -0.51
CA CYS A 251 -4.32 5.52 0.12
C CYS A 251 -4.69 4.45 -0.94
N PRO A 252 -4.35 3.16 -0.71
CA PRO A 252 -4.70 2.08 -1.65
C PRO A 252 -6.22 1.94 -1.83
N ASN A 253 -6.66 1.55 -3.03
CA ASN A 253 -8.09 1.27 -3.30
C ASN A 253 -8.60 0.00 -2.59
N ASN A 254 -7.72 -0.85 -2.08
CA ASN A 254 -8.04 -2.00 -1.25
C ASN A 254 -8.46 -1.59 0.18
N SER A 255 -8.18 -0.36 0.59
CA SER A 255 -8.69 0.22 1.83
C SER A 255 -10.15 0.62 1.67
N ILE A 256 -10.88 0.68 2.80
CA ILE A 256 -12.30 1.01 2.76
C ILE A 256 -12.54 2.39 2.17
N PRO A 257 -13.60 2.55 1.34
CA PRO A 257 -13.78 3.76 0.53
C PRO A 257 -14.05 5.03 1.33
N VAL A 258 -14.54 4.94 2.56
CA VAL A 258 -14.72 6.12 3.43
C VAL A 258 -13.42 6.88 3.67
N LEU A 259 -12.25 6.21 3.52
CA LEU A 259 -10.96 6.85 3.71
C LEU A 259 -10.54 7.73 2.52
N HIS A 260 -10.87 7.32 1.28
CA HIS A 260 -10.23 7.90 0.09
C HIS A 260 -11.17 8.33 -1.04
N THR A 261 -12.44 7.90 -1.02
CA THR A 261 -13.39 8.23 -2.08
C THR A 261 -14.07 9.56 -1.77
N SER A 262 -14.18 10.45 -2.77
CA SER A 262 -14.94 11.68 -2.66
C SER A 262 -15.98 11.74 -3.78
N ASN A 263 -17.24 12.09 -3.41
CA ASN A 263 -18.36 12.27 -4.31
C ASN A 263 -19.35 13.27 -3.71
N SER A 264 -20.54 13.43 -4.28
CA SER A 264 -21.56 14.36 -3.77
C SER A 264 -22.13 14.02 -2.38
N LYS A 265 -21.89 12.81 -1.87
CA LYS A 265 -22.44 12.30 -0.61
C LYS A 265 -21.38 12.04 0.47
N TRP A 266 -20.12 11.96 0.08
CA TRP A 266 -19.03 11.59 0.96
C TRP A 266 -17.74 12.29 0.56
N GLU A 267 -16.96 12.74 1.52
CA GLU A 267 -15.61 13.24 1.32
C GLU A 267 -14.58 12.38 2.07
N GLY A 268 -13.68 11.73 1.33
CA GLY A 268 -12.61 10.92 1.90
C GLY A 268 -11.56 11.77 2.62
N LEU A 269 -11.03 11.23 3.72
CA LEU A 269 -9.99 11.89 4.51
C LEU A 269 -8.67 11.99 3.73
N PHE A 270 -8.29 10.92 3.04
CA PHE A 270 -7.04 10.78 2.30
C PHE A 270 -7.30 10.85 0.79
N ARG A 271 -7.23 12.05 0.21
CA ARG A 271 -7.45 12.23 -1.23
C ARG A 271 -6.41 11.47 -2.04
N ARG A 272 -6.87 10.71 -3.04
CA ARG A 272 -5.99 9.98 -3.98
C ARG A 272 -5.54 10.85 -5.15
N TYR A 273 -6.41 11.77 -5.59
CA TYR A 273 -6.19 12.66 -6.72
C TYR A 273 -6.44 14.12 -6.29
N ASN A 274 -5.85 15.07 -6.99
CA ASN A 274 -6.05 16.50 -6.77
C ASN A 274 -7.45 16.94 -7.18
#